data_c69e5729d570b77723e5960b2b63e01d
#
_entry.id   c69e5729d570b77723e5960b2b63e01d
#
_cell.length_a   1.000
_cell.length_b   1.000
_cell.length_c   1.000
_cell.angle_alpha   90.00
_cell.angle_beta   90.00
_cell.angle_gamma   90.00
#
_symmetry.space_group_name_H-M   'P 1'
#
loop_
_entity.id
_entity.type
_entity.pdbx_description
1 polymer ?
#
loop_
_entity_poly.entity_id
_entity_poly.type
_entity_poly.pdbx_seq_one_letter_code
_entity_poly.pdbx_strand_id
1 'polypeptide(L)'
;MKENNQYRILVVDDEQDLCELLRYNFAKEGYKVDTAYSAEDALKLPLNRYDLIMLDVMMEGMSGFEMARHIHESKLLADVPIIFLTAKSAEEDMLKGFDLGADDYITKPYLLPVVMARVKAVLNRTSDNNDEDSDAEKHTVEYKGLSLNIDTKTVTIDGCRADFTKTEFEILLLLMENHGRVFSRQELIDRIWPNDVMVLDR
;
A
#
# COMPACT_ATOMS: atom_id res chain seq x y z
N MET A 1 -9.57 15.22 6.33
CA MET A 1 -8.33 14.50 6.73
C MET A 1 -8.27 14.38 8.23
N LYS A 2 -8.11 13.17 8.78
CA LYS A 2 -7.81 13.01 10.23
C LYS A 2 -6.44 13.63 10.51
N GLU A 3 -6.29 14.33 11.65
CA GLU A 3 -4.97 14.73 12.13
C GLU A 3 -4.16 13.50 12.54
N ASN A 4 -2.83 13.52 12.44
CA ASN A 4 -1.95 12.39 12.80
C ASN A 4 -2.27 11.82 14.21
N ASN A 5 -2.68 12.67 15.15
CA ASN A 5 -3.05 12.25 16.51
C ASN A 5 -4.32 11.35 16.58
N GLN A 6 -5.04 11.17 15.49
CA GLN A 6 -6.23 10.32 15.42
C GLN A 6 -5.92 8.92 14.87
N TYR A 7 -4.80 8.72 14.17
CA TYR A 7 -4.44 7.44 13.60
C TYR A 7 -3.76 6.52 14.62
N ARG A 8 -4.15 5.25 14.59
CA ARG A 8 -3.57 4.19 15.42
C ARG A 8 -2.86 3.18 14.55
N ILE A 9 -1.57 2.98 14.79
CA ILE A 9 -0.69 2.07 14.05
C ILE A 9 -0.30 0.91 14.95
N LEU A 10 -0.37 -0.32 14.45
CA LEU A 10 0.21 -1.50 15.08
C LEU A 10 1.51 -1.85 14.34
N VAL A 11 2.60 -2.02 15.08
CA VAL A 11 3.87 -2.54 14.58
C VAL A 11 4.06 -3.95 15.11
N VAL A 12 4.23 -4.91 14.22
CA VAL A 12 4.43 -6.33 14.54
C VAL A 12 5.76 -6.79 13.97
N ASP A 13 6.72 -7.07 14.82
CA ASP A 13 8.07 -7.49 14.46
C ASP A 13 8.71 -8.18 15.68
N ASP A 14 9.41 -9.29 15.51
CA ASP A 14 10.06 -10.01 16.63
C ASP A 14 11.33 -9.30 17.12
N GLU A 15 11.87 -8.37 16.34
CA GLU A 15 12.95 -7.48 16.74
C GLU A 15 12.42 -6.34 17.63
N GLN A 16 12.45 -6.51 18.95
CA GLN A 16 11.91 -5.54 19.92
C GLN A 16 12.51 -4.13 19.76
N ASP A 17 13.82 -4.04 19.52
CA ASP A 17 14.52 -2.76 19.34
C ASP A 17 13.99 -2.01 18.11
N LEU A 18 13.65 -2.73 17.05
CA LEU A 18 13.07 -2.16 15.82
C LEU A 18 11.62 -1.67 16.06
N CYS A 19 10.83 -2.45 16.77
CA CYS A 19 9.50 -2.03 17.22
C CYS A 19 9.54 -0.74 18.02
N GLU A 20 10.44 -0.65 19.00
CA GLU A 20 10.59 0.54 19.85
C GLU A 20 11.09 1.75 19.07
N LEU A 21 12.01 1.55 18.11
CA LEU A 21 12.49 2.60 17.23
C LEU A 21 11.34 3.18 16.38
N LEU A 22 10.54 2.31 15.76
CA LEU A 22 9.39 2.73 14.96
C LEU A 22 8.33 3.40 15.83
N ARG A 23 8.00 2.82 16.99
CA ARG A 23 7.06 3.38 17.95
C ARG A 23 7.46 4.80 18.36
N TYR A 24 8.73 5.01 18.73
CA TYR A 24 9.23 6.32 19.12
C TYR A 24 9.10 7.35 18.01
N ASN A 25 9.50 7.01 16.79
CA ASN A 25 9.47 7.95 15.67
C ASN A 25 8.04 8.28 15.22
N PHE A 26 7.15 7.29 15.15
CA PHE A 26 5.74 7.53 14.81
C PHE A 26 5.03 8.33 15.91
N ALA A 27 5.28 8.04 17.20
CA ALA A 27 4.71 8.81 18.29
C ALA A 27 5.15 10.29 18.27
N LYS A 28 6.39 10.56 17.87
CA LYS A 28 6.90 11.92 17.68
C LYS A 28 6.17 12.69 16.58
N GLU A 29 5.69 12.00 15.55
CA GLU A 29 4.86 12.56 14.47
C GLU A 29 3.36 12.65 14.84
N GLY A 30 3.00 12.24 16.06
CA GLY A 30 1.65 12.36 16.58
C GLY A 30 0.77 11.12 16.40
N TYR A 31 1.29 10.00 15.90
CA TYR A 31 0.54 8.75 15.78
C TYR A 31 0.40 8.04 17.13
N LYS A 32 -0.70 7.32 17.34
CA LYS A 32 -0.85 6.36 18.43
C LYS A 32 -0.28 5.02 17.97
N VAL A 33 0.70 4.48 18.70
CA VAL A 33 1.42 3.28 18.26
C VAL A 33 1.43 2.23 19.35
N ASP A 34 0.93 1.05 19.00
CA ASP A 34 1.06 -0.15 19.79
C ASP A 34 2.06 -1.10 19.09
N THR A 35 2.72 -1.97 19.85
CA THR A 35 3.69 -2.95 19.34
C THR A 35 3.32 -4.36 19.77
N ALA A 36 3.57 -5.34 18.93
CA ALA A 36 3.52 -6.76 19.25
C ALA A 36 4.78 -7.44 18.72
N TYR A 37 5.28 -8.43 19.43
CA TYR A 37 6.55 -9.08 19.15
C TYR A 37 6.39 -10.49 18.54
N SER A 38 5.15 -10.84 18.19
CA SER A 38 4.79 -12.03 17.44
C SER A 38 3.43 -11.83 16.77
N ALA A 39 3.14 -12.61 15.74
CA ALA A 39 1.83 -12.63 15.09
C ALA A 39 0.73 -13.10 16.07
N GLU A 40 1.05 -14.09 16.91
CA GLU A 40 0.13 -14.66 17.91
C GLU A 40 -0.27 -13.62 18.96
N ASP A 41 0.64 -12.77 19.39
CA ASP A 41 0.33 -11.69 20.34
C ASP A 41 -0.44 -10.57 19.66
N ALA A 42 -0.10 -10.22 18.43
CA ALA A 42 -0.84 -9.25 17.63
C ALA A 42 -2.30 -9.67 17.40
N LEU A 43 -2.55 -10.96 17.11
CA LEU A 43 -3.91 -11.49 16.91
C LEU A 43 -4.80 -11.46 18.17
N LYS A 44 -4.22 -11.31 19.36
CA LYS A 44 -4.98 -11.11 20.62
C LYS A 44 -5.47 -9.67 20.80
N LEU A 45 -4.92 -8.73 20.02
CA LEU A 45 -5.30 -7.31 20.09
C LEU A 45 -6.59 -7.04 19.31
N PRO A 46 -7.32 -5.96 19.62
CA PRO A 46 -8.50 -5.55 18.87
C PRO A 46 -8.09 -4.91 17.53
N LEU A 47 -7.74 -5.74 16.54
CA LEU A 47 -7.15 -5.31 15.26
C LEU A 47 -8.02 -4.32 14.49
N ASN A 48 -9.34 -4.38 14.66
CA ASN A 48 -10.30 -3.43 14.06
C ASN A 48 -10.20 -2.00 14.59
N ARG A 49 -9.33 -1.73 15.57
CA ARG A 49 -9.08 -0.38 16.11
C ARG A 49 -7.86 0.28 15.49
N TYR A 50 -7.11 -0.43 14.67
CA TYR A 50 -5.94 0.11 14.01
C TYR A 50 -6.30 0.60 12.61
N ASP A 51 -5.74 1.76 12.26
CA ASP A 51 -5.87 2.36 10.95
C ASP A 51 -4.78 1.85 9.99
N LEU A 52 -3.75 1.17 10.51
CA LEU A 52 -2.66 0.55 9.76
C LEU A 52 -1.95 -0.51 10.59
N ILE A 53 -1.55 -1.61 9.95
CA ILE A 53 -0.67 -2.63 10.54
C ILE A 53 0.63 -2.66 9.74
N MET A 54 1.77 -2.44 10.41
CA MET A 54 3.10 -2.73 9.88
C MET A 54 3.50 -4.12 10.36
N LEU A 55 3.82 -5.02 9.44
CA LEU A 55 3.94 -6.44 9.74
C LEU A 55 5.23 -7.02 9.15
N ASP A 56 6.13 -7.47 10.01
CA ASP A 56 7.29 -8.22 9.54
C ASP A 56 6.86 -9.56 8.94
N VAL A 57 7.47 -9.90 7.80
CA VAL A 57 7.21 -11.15 7.10
C VAL A 57 7.86 -12.33 7.81
N MET A 58 9.07 -12.14 8.34
CA MET A 58 9.94 -13.19 8.86
C MET A 58 9.98 -13.16 10.39
N MET A 59 9.00 -13.78 11.02
CA MET A 59 8.94 -13.92 12.48
C MET A 59 9.00 -15.38 12.90
N GLU A 60 9.46 -15.66 14.12
CA GLU A 60 9.36 -17.00 14.71
C GLU A 60 7.89 -17.40 14.92
N GLY A 61 7.56 -18.66 14.68
CA GLY A 61 6.19 -19.18 14.80
C GLY A 61 5.35 -18.86 13.56
N MET A 62 4.30 -18.07 13.72
CA MET A 62 3.44 -17.64 12.62
C MET A 62 4.11 -16.53 11.82
N SER A 63 4.27 -16.72 10.52
CA SER A 63 4.79 -15.70 9.60
C SER A 63 3.83 -14.52 9.42
N GLY A 64 4.37 -13.35 9.01
CA GLY A 64 3.53 -12.20 8.70
C GLY A 64 2.51 -12.47 7.59
N PHE A 65 2.85 -13.30 6.60
CA PHE A 65 1.91 -13.69 5.54
C PHE A 65 0.75 -14.54 6.07
N GLU A 66 1.00 -15.45 7.00
CA GLU A 66 -0.05 -16.23 7.62
C GLU A 66 -0.97 -15.35 8.47
N MET A 67 -0.40 -14.40 9.23
CA MET A 67 -1.18 -13.43 9.98
C MET A 67 -2.03 -12.55 9.05
N ALA A 68 -1.48 -12.03 7.96
CA ALA A 68 -2.22 -11.23 6.99
C ALA A 68 -3.39 -12.02 6.37
N ARG A 69 -3.18 -13.30 6.04
CA ARG A 69 -4.26 -14.17 5.57
C ARG A 69 -5.39 -14.27 6.60
N HIS A 70 -5.08 -14.48 7.88
CA HIS A 70 -6.09 -14.51 8.96
C HIS A 70 -6.85 -13.18 9.06
N ILE A 71 -6.17 -12.05 8.86
CA ILE A 71 -6.80 -10.73 8.86
C ILE A 71 -7.78 -10.61 7.68
N HIS A 72 -7.36 -10.95 6.47
CA HIS A 72 -8.19 -10.82 5.26
C HIS A 72 -9.37 -11.82 5.20
N GLU A 73 -9.23 -12.99 5.80
CA GLU A 73 -10.34 -13.95 5.94
C GLU A 73 -11.45 -13.44 6.87
N SER A 74 -11.14 -12.48 7.72
CA SER A 74 -12.09 -11.86 8.64
C SER A 74 -12.78 -10.66 7.97
N LYS A 75 -14.09 -10.75 7.72
CA LYS A 75 -14.90 -9.67 7.15
C LYS A 75 -14.81 -8.33 7.92
N LEU A 76 -14.46 -8.38 9.21
CA LEU A 76 -14.32 -7.18 10.05
C LEU A 76 -12.96 -6.51 9.95
N LEU A 77 -11.97 -7.19 9.39
CA LEU A 77 -10.57 -6.76 9.35
C LEU A 77 -10.05 -6.63 7.91
N ALA A 78 -10.82 -7.04 6.92
CA ALA A 78 -10.42 -7.07 5.52
C ALA A 78 -9.98 -5.69 4.98
N ASP A 79 -10.52 -4.62 5.54
CA ASP A 79 -10.24 -3.24 5.13
C ASP A 79 -9.09 -2.57 5.93
N VAL A 80 -8.49 -3.28 6.90
CA VAL A 80 -7.35 -2.74 7.65
C VAL A 80 -6.10 -2.84 6.80
N PRO A 81 -5.49 -1.72 6.40
CA PRO A 81 -4.35 -1.74 5.51
C PRO A 81 -3.12 -2.35 6.17
N ILE A 82 -2.35 -3.11 5.38
CA ILE A 82 -1.14 -3.79 5.83
C ILE A 82 0.05 -3.33 4.99
N ILE A 83 1.12 -2.87 5.68
CA ILE A 83 2.44 -2.65 5.10
C ILE A 83 3.35 -3.78 5.57
N PHE A 84 3.87 -4.58 4.64
CA PHE A 84 4.85 -5.60 5.00
C PHE A 84 6.26 -5.01 5.16
N LEU A 85 6.96 -5.47 6.20
CA LEU A 85 8.40 -5.28 6.36
C LEU A 85 9.08 -6.59 5.93
N THR A 86 9.99 -6.56 4.96
CA THR A 86 10.57 -7.78 4.39
C THR A 86 12.07 -7.67 4.16
N ALA A 87 12.80 -8.77 4.29
CA ALA A 87 14.20 -8.82 3.89
C ALA A 87 14.36 -8.75 2.36
N LYS A 88 15.45 -8.14 1.88
CA LYS A 88 15.74 -7.88 0.46
C LYS A 88 15.76 -9.13 -0.44
N SER A 89 15.84 -10.33 0.14
CA SER A 89 15.89 -11.61 -0.59
C SER A 89 14.51 -12.20 -0.94
N ALA A 90 13.43 -11.53 -0.59
CA ALA A 90 12.06 -12.04 -0.70
C ALA A 90 11.33 -11.55 -1.96
N GLU A 91 12.03 -11.40 -3.12
CA GLU A 91 11.35 -11.09 -4.40
C GLU A 91 10.29 -12.13 -4.77
N GLU A 92 10.54 -13.42 -4.46
CA GLU A 92 9.54 -14.49 -4.63
C GLU A 92 8.40 -14.39 -3.61
N ASP A 93 8.66 -13.84 -2.42
CA ASP A 93 7.64 -13.64 -1.40
C ASP A 93 6.80 -12.37 -1.65
N MET A 94 7.35 -11.36 -2.36
CA MET A 94 6.58 -10.21 -2.83
C MET A 94 5.43 -10.63 -3.75
N LEU A 95 5.65 -11.59 -4.66
CA LEU A 95 4.59 -12.10 -5.54
C LEU A 95 3.47 -12.79 -4.76
N LYS A 96 3.83 -13.57 -3.72
CA LYS A 96 2.83 -14.20 -2.83
C LYS A 96 2.06 -13.19 -1.97
N GLY A 97 2.72 -12.11 -1.58
CA GLY A 97 2.09 -11.07 -0.76
C GLY A 97 1.14 -10.16 -1.55
N PHE A 98 1.38 -9.94 -2.85
CA PHE A 98 0.43 -9.22 -3.72
C PHE A 98 -0.90 -9.98 -3.85
N ASP A 99 -0.86 -11.32 -3.92
CA ASP A 99 -2.06 -12.16 -3.89
C ASP A 99 -2.81 -12.09 -2.54
N LEU A 100 -2.16 -11.59 -1.48
CA LEU A 100 -2.72 -11.44 -0.14
C LEU A 100 -3.27 -10.02 0.14
N GLY A 101 -3.32 -9.14 -0.87
CA GLY A 101 -3.96 -7.82 -0.74
C GLY A 101 -3.18 -6.80 0.09
N ALA A 102 -1.85 -6.87 0.14
CA ALA A 102 -1.02 -5.88 0.84
C ALA A 102 -1.10 -4.50 0.17
N ASP A 103 -1.18 -3.46 0.99
CA ASP A 103 -1.23 -2.07 0.51
C ASP A 103 0.14 -1.51 0.13
N ASP A 104 1.21 -1.98 0.77
CA ASP A 104 2.59 -1.61 0.43
C ASP A 104 3.62 -2.58 1.02
N TYR A 105 4.89 -2.48 0.56
CA TYR A 105 6.05 -3.26 1.01
C TYR A 105 7.23 -2.35 1.29
N ILE A 106 7.94 -2.63 2.38
CA ILE A 106 9.16 -1.93 2.77
C ILE A 106 10.27 -2.96 2.99
N THR A 107 11.34 -2.89 2.18
CA THR A 107 12.48 -3.80 2.31
C THR A 107 13.43 -3.36 3.41
N LYS A 108 13.81 -4.29 4.30
CA LYS A 108 14.90 -4.12 5.28
C LYS A 108 16.28 -4.26 4.58
N PRO A 109 17.29 -3.42 4.90
CA PRO A 109 17.21 -2.26 5.80
C PRO A 109 16.55 -1.06 5.14
N TYR A 110 15.79 -0.28 5.90
CA TYR A 110 15.07 0.89 5.41
C TYR A 110 15.48 2.18 6.11
N LEU A 111 15.24 3.31 5.46
CA LEU A 111 15.39 4.64 6.02
C LEU A 111 14.08 5.10 6.66
N LEU A 112 14.11 5.57 7.89
CA LEU A 112 12.92 6.07 8.60
C LEU A 112 12.09 7.08 7.80
N PRO A 113 12.68 8.09 7.11
CA PRO A 113 11.89 9.01 6.28
C PRO A 113 11.09 8.33 5.17
N VAL A 114 11.60 7.23 4.61
CA VAL A 114 10.91 6.45 3.57
C VAL A 114 9.72 5.71 4.20
N VAL A 115 9.92 5.09 5.37
CA VAL A 115 8.85 4.41 6.12
C VAL A 115 7.73 5.39 6.45
N MET A 116 8.09 6.57 6.99
CA MET A 116 7.12 7.63 7.33
C MET A 116 6.32 8.10 6.13
N ALA A 117 6.97 8.31 4.98
CA ALA A 117 6.29 8.73 3.75
C ALA A 117 5.29 7.68 3.25
N ARG A 118 5.64 6.39 3.30
CA ARG A 118 4.78 5.28 2.88
C ARG A 118 3.58 5.10 3.80
N VAL A 119 3.80 5.12 5.12
CA VAL A 119 2.73 5.07 6.12
C VAL A 119 1.74 6.21 5.90
N LYS A 120 2.22 7.44 5.71
CA LYS A 120 1.36 8.60 5.43
C LYS A 120 0.56 8.42 4.14
N ALA A 121 1.18 7.89 3.08
CA ALA A 121 0.51 7.65 1.81
C ALA A 121 -0.62 6.61 1.95
N VAL A 122 -0.40 5.52 2.68
CA VAL A 122 -1.41 4.48 2.92
C VAL A 122 -2.56 5.03 3.78
N LEU A 123 -2.26 5.72 4.89
CA LEU A 123 -3.28 6.30 5.76
C LEU A 123 -4.14 7.37 5.07
N ASN A 124 -3.58 8.14 4.14
CA ASN A 124 -4.36 9.11 3.37
C ASN A 124 -5.35 8.40 2.43
N ARG A 125 -4.96 7.30 1.78
CA ARG A 125 -5.87 6.52 0.91
C ARG A 125 -7.09 5.98 1.65
N THR A 126 -6.91 5.51 2.89
CA THR A 126 -8.02 4.99 3.69
C THR A 126 -8.94 6.07 4.25
N SER A 127 -8.45 7.30 4.41
CA SER A 127 -9.28 8.43 4.85
C SER A 127 -10.22 8.93 3.77
N ASP A 128 -9.77 8.92 2.51
CA ASP A 128 -10.57 9.39 1.37
C ASP A 128 -11.72 8.43 1.02
N ASN A 129 -11.65 7.16 1.46
CA ASN A 129 -12.73 6.19 1.30
C ASN A 129 -13.91 6.39 2.28
N ASN A 130 -13.78 7.28 3.28
CA ASN A 130 -14.85 7.52 4.29
C ASN A 130 -15.58 8.85 4.13
N ASP A 131 -15.14 9.73 3.22
CA ASP A 131 -15.82 10.97 2.87
C ASP A 131 -16.43 10.84 1.47
N GLU A 132 -17.57 10.17 1.34
CA GLU A 132 -18.50 10.40 0.25
C GLU A 132 -19.00 11.85 0.38
N ASP A 133 -18.60 12.69 -0.56
CA ASP A 133 -18.95 14.08 -0.81
C ASP A 133 -17.87 15.11 -0.39
N SER A 134 -17.03 15.39 -1.34
CA SER A 134 -16.58 16.73 -1.81
C SER A 134 -15.13 16.72 -2.28
N ASP A 135 -14.90 17.07 -3.52
CA ASP A 135 -13.64 17.30 -4.26
C ASP A 135 -13.00 16.13 -5.03
N ALA A 136 -13.58 14.92 -5.07
CA ALA A 136 -13.06 13.80 -5.86
C ALA A 136 -13.15 14.00 -7.39
N GLU A 137 -13.86 15.04 -7.87
CA GLU A 137 -14.03 15.28 -9.31
C GLU A 137 -12.80 15.87 -10.02
N LYS A 138 -11.80 16.39 -9.29
CA LYS A 138 -10.69 17.13 -9.90
C LYS A 138 -9.52 16.28 -10.41
N HIS A 139 -9.39 15.02 -9.96
CA HIS A 139 -8.26 14.16 -10.33
C HIS A 139 -8.68 12.76 -10.80
N THR A 140 -9.90 12.63 -11.30
CA THR A 140 -10.42 11.38 -11.87
C THR A 140 -10.58 11.53 -13.37
N VAL A 141 -10.03 10.59 -14.14
CA VAL A 141 -10.21 10.51 -15.59
C VAL A 141 -11.19 9.39 -15.90
N GLU A 142 -12.31 9.72 -16.56
CA GLU A 142 -13.36 8.77 -16.88
C GLU A 142 -13.52 8.56 -18.38
N TYR A 143 -13.68 7.32 -18.80
CA TYR A 143 -13.98 6.97 -20.19
C TYR A 143 -14.69 5.63 -20.31
N LYS A 144 -15.93 5.64 -20.80
CA LYS A 144 -16.73 4.42 -21.12
C LYS A 144 -16.78 3.37 -20.00
N GLY A 145 -17.08 3.76 -18.77
CA GLY A 145 -17.18 2.87 -17.62
C GLY A 145 -15.83 2.59 -16.94
N LEU A 146 -14.72 3.10 -17.49
CA LEU A 146 -13.42 3.14 -16.82
C LEU A 146 -13.32 4.45 -16.04
N SER A 147 -12.93 4.37 -14.76
CA SER A 147 -12.63 5.53 -13.92
C SER A 147 -11.26 5.34 -13.28
N LEU A 148 -10.35 6.28 -13.52
CA LEU A 148 -8.99 6.30 -12.98
C LEU A 148 -8.85 7.45 -12.00
N ASN A 149 -8.58 7.16 -10.76
CA ASN A 149 -8.19 8.17 -9.79
C ASN A 149 -6.67 8.34 -9.81
N ILE A 150 -6.20 9.54 -10.17
CA ILE A 150 -4.77 9.84 -10.36
C ILE A 150 -4.02 9.86 -9.02
N ASP A 151 -4.67 10.34 -7.96
CA ASP A 151 -4.06 10.48 -6.64
C ASP A 151 -3.87 9.13 -5.95
N THR A 152 -4.91 8.31 -5.96
CA THR A 152 -4.91 7.00 -5.32
C THR A 152 -4.36 5.89 -6.21
N LYS A 153 -4.14 6.18 -7.51
CA LYS A 153 -3.76 5.20 -8.56
C LYS A 153 -4.69 3.99 -8.62
N THR A 154 -5.97 4.21 -8.36
CA THR A 154 -6.98 3.18 -8.43
C THR A 154 -7.72 3.21 -9.76
N VAL A 155 -8.09 2.03 -10.24
CA VAL A 155 -8.90 1.85 -11.45
C VAL A 155 -10.20 1.16 -11.07
N THR A 156 -11.30 1.69 -11.56
CA THR A 156 -12.60 1.01 -11.49
C THR A 156 -13.17 0.80 -12.90
N ILE A 157 -13.79 -0.35 -13.10
CA ILE A 157 -14.45 -0.74 -14.35
C ILE A 157 -15.92 -0.99 -14.00
N ASP A 158 -16.81 -0.18 -14.54
CA ASP A 158 -18.26 -0.24 -14.24
C ASP A 158 -18.56 -0.23 -12.74
N GLY A 159 -17.80 0.59 -11.96
CA GLY A 159 -17.94 0.70 -10.51
C GLY A 159 -17.26 -0.41 -9.70
N CYS A 160 -16.67 -1.42 -10.34
CA CYS A 160 -15.91 -2.48 -9.67
C CYS A 160 -14.41 -2.16 -9.71
N ARG A 161 -13.73 -2.22 -8.56
CA ARG A 161 -12.27 -2.01 -8.50
C ARG A 161 -11.54 -3.09 -9.29
N ALA A 162 -10.56 -2.66 -10.07
CA ALA A 162 -9.67 -3.53 -10.83
C ALA A 162 -8.22 -3.26 -10.44
N ASP A 163 -7.44 -4.32 -10.29
CA ASP A 163 -6.03 -4.22 -9.89
C ASP A 163 -5.15 -4.02 -11.10
N PHE A 164 -4.32 -2.97 -11.03
CA PHE A 164 -3.34 -2.61 -12.05
C PHE A 164 -1.98 -2.39 -11.38
N THR A 165 -0.94 -2.88 -12.02
CA THR A 165 0.43 -2.50 -11.66
C THR A 165 0.65 -1.02 -11.93
N LYS A 166 1.65 -0.41 -11.30
CA LYS A 166 1.99 1.00 -11.51
C LYS A 166 2.18 1.34 -12.99
N THR A 167 2.89 0.50 -13.73
CA THR A 167 3.15 0.69 -15.16
C THR A 167 1.89 0.57 -16.01
N GLU A 168 1.04 -0.40 -15.72
CA GLU A 168 -0.25 -0.57 -16.41
C GLU A 168 -1.18 0.61 -16.16
N PHE A 169 -1.21 1.12 -14.91
CA PHE A 169 -1.94 2.33 -14.58
C PHE A 169 -1.43 3.54 -15.37
N GLU A 170 -0.11 3.76 -15.43
CA GLU A 170 0.50 4.87 -16.16
C GLU A 170 0.23 4.80 -17.68
N ILE A 171 0.29 3.59 -18.26
CA ILE A 171 -0.08 3.36 -19.67
C ILE A 171 -1.56 3.68 -19.88
N LEU A 172 -2.44 3.15 -19.03
CA LEU A 172 -3.88 3.35 -19.14
C LEU A 172 -4.24 4.83 -18.99
N LEU A 173 -3.66 5.53 -18.05
CA LEU A 173 -3.83 6.97 -17.83
C LEU A 173 -3.40 7.75 -19.08
N LEU A 174 -2.22 7.47 -19.63
CA LEU A 174 -1.72 8.11 -20.85
C LEU A 174 -2.68 7.93 -22.03
N LEU A 175 -3.23 6.73 -22.20
CA LEU A 175 -4.17 6.43 -23.28
C LEU A 175 -5.52 7.12 -23.07
N MET A 176 -6.02 7.18 -21.83
CA MET A 176 -7.29 7.83 -21.51
C MET A 176 -7.23 9.35 -21.64
N GLU A 177 -6.14 9.97 -21.19
CA GLU A 177 -5.92 11.42 -21.38
C GLU A 177 -5.80 11.83 -22.87
N ASN A 178 -5.38 10.88 -23.70
CA ASN A 178 -5.17 11.12 -25.13
C ASN A 178 -6.07 10.22 -26.00
N HIS A 179 -7.33 10.03 -25.60
CA HIS A 179 -8.26 9.17 -26.32
C HIS A 179 -8.41 9.60 -27.80
N GLY A 180 -8.38 8.62 -28.69
CA GLY A 180 -8.39 8.85 -30.14
C GLY A 180 -7.01 9.03 -30.77
N ARG A 181 -5.93 9.12 -30.00
CA ARG A 181 -4.54 9.13 -30.49
C ARG A 181 -3.95 7.71 -30.51
N VAL A 182 -3.26 7.39 -31.58
CA VAL A 182 -2.45 6.16 -31.67
C VAL A 182 -1.02 6.48 -31.23
N PHE A 183 -0.48 5.69 -30.33
CA PHE A 183 0.90 5.77 -29.89
C PHE A 183 1.72 4.64 -30.50
N SER A 184 2.90 4.93 -30.99
CA SER A 184 3.89 3.91 -31.34
C SER A 184 4.48 3.30 -30.06
N ARG A 185 5.06 2.09 -30.17
CA ARG A 185 5.76 1.45 -29.06
C ARG A 185 6.86 2.35 -28.48
N GLN A 186 7.61 3.03 -29.34
CA GLN A 186 8.70 3.93 -28.90
C GLN A 186 8.16 5.12 -28.12
N GLU A 187 7.08 5.75 -28.58
CA GLU A 187 6.45 6.87 -27.86
C GLU A 187 5.93 6.46 -26.47
N LEU A 188 5.41 5.24 -26.32
CA LEU A 188 5.01 4.71 -25.01
C LEU A 188 6.23 4.52 -24.09
N ILE A 189 7.32 3.90 -24.62
CA ILE A 189 8.55 3.70 -23.88
C ILE A 189 9.13 5.02 -23.40
N ASP A 190 9.28 6.00 -24.29
CA ASP A 190 9.90 7.30 -23.99
C ASP A 190 9.11 8.10 -22.93
N ARG A 191 7.78 7.90 -22.86
CA ARG A 191 6.91 8.62 -21.91
C ARG A 191 6.77 7.94 -20.56
N ILE A 192 6.72 6.62 -20.53
CA ILE A 192 6.52 5.83 -19.31
C ILE A 192 7.86 5.58 -18.61
N TRP A 193 8.96 5.46 -19.38
CA TRP A 193 10.31 5.21 -18.86
C TRP A 193 11.32 6.26 -19.35
N PRO A 194 11.22 7.53 -18.86
CA PRO A 194 12.03 8.64 -19.39
C PRO A 194 13.55 8.56 -19.11
N ASN A 195 14.02 7.59 -18.30
CA ASN A 195 15.46 7.41 -18.02
C ASN A 195 15.85 5.93 -17.97
N ASP A 196 16.63 5.50 -18.95
CA ASP A 196 17.49 4.32 -18.96
C ASP A 196 16.91 2.95 -18.56
N VAL A 197 15.98 2.42 -19.37
CA VAL A 197 15.90 0.98 -19.51
C VAL A 197 16.19 0.62 -20.96
N MET A 198 17.36 0.07 -21.25
CA MET A 198 17.58 -0.70 -22.48
C MET A 198 16.59 -1.85 -22.50
N VAL A 199 15.46 -1.65 -23.17
CA VAL A 199 14.54 -2.74 -23.48
C VAL A 199 15.21 -3.54 -24.58
N LEU A 200 15.81 -4.68 -24.21
CA LEU A 200 16.32 -5.65 -25.16
C LEU A 200 15.15 -6.14 -26.01
N ASP A 201 15.23 -5.87 -27.31
CA ASP A 201 14.35 -6.48 -28.31
C ASP A 201 14.47 -8.00 -28.26
N ARG A 202 13.35 -8.65 -27.99
CA ARG A 202 13.13 -10.07 -28.31
C ARG A 202 11.96 -10.22 -29.23
#